data_eabfc73303adf61a553f275e6905e6ac
#
_entry.id   eabfc73303adf61a553f275e6905e6ac
#
_cell.length_a   1.000
_cell.length_b   1.000
_cell.length_c   1.000
_cell.angle_alpha   90.00
_cell.angle_beta   90.00
_cell.angle_gamma   90.00
#
_symmetry.space_group_name_H-M   'P 1'
#
loop_
_entity.id
_entity.type
_entity.pdbx_description
1 polymer ?
#
loop_
_entity_poly.entity_id
_entity_poly.type
_entity_poly.pdbx_seq_one_letter_code
_entity_poly.pdbx_strand_id
1 'polypeptide(L)'
;MKSKSYKSLMLLLVIFSFHLGSEITPDQMRMIEQLPPDQRFNIMEKMESAGEMQDEIEEAFEEGNFLVKKPELKDLEESEDYCPECIYGFNFFQYAPTTFAPVDNTPVTSNYLLGPGDQLLINFYGNQEKEVEAVIGREGKIVLPFIGPINFMGITYEQASSLLSRRVETELIGTSVDISLSKIRSIGVYILGEAYKPGRYVMSGLSTVSNALFVSGGVNEQGSLRNIKVRRNNETIKTYDFYDILLKGSLETDVILQDGDVIFIPFIENTITLGGAFNRPHRYEIVDGETIKDAIFLAGGFNSEVYGSPDLELSSIDEITAKRNLSYLDSDGSLDRLVRNGDVINISSVAGIKPRSIELTGEVKNPGAYSIQPGDTILDILNRAGGFTDQAYFKGAVFLRKDVAKSQKIAFERAADELENTIVDVITKDTIDEI
;
A
#
# COMPACT_ATOMS: atom_id res chain seq x y z
N MET A 1 26.24 42.78 6.05
CA MET A 1 25.78 41.45 5.62
C MET A 1 25.10 40.59 6.73
N LYS A 2 24.68 41.16 7.87
CA LYS A 2 24.01 40.38 8.96
C LYS A 2 22.47 40.55 9.03
N SER A 3 21.87 41.42 8.20
CA SER A 3 20.43 41.70 8.26
C SER A 3 19.53 40.81 7.41
N LYS A 4 20.07 40.13 6.39
CA LYS A 4 19.27 39.23 5.53
C LYS A 4 18.98 37.85 6.13
N SER A 5 19.88 37.36 7.01
CA SER A 5 19.72 36.05 7.63
C SER A 5 18.63 36.02 8.71
N TYR A 6 18.41 37.10 9.43
CA TYR A 6 17.42 37.19 10.50
C TYR A 6 15.98 37.21 9.99
N LYS A 7 15.76 37.88 8.82
CA LYS A 7 14.43 37.94 8.19
C LYS A 7 13.99 36.59 7.60
N SER A 8 14.92 35.79 7.10
CA SER A 8 14.63 34.42 6.58
C SER A 8 14.34 33.42 7.70
N LEU A 9 15.00 33.54 8.85
CA LEU A 9 14.76 32.68 10.00
C LEU A 9 13.41 32.98 10.68
N MET A 10 12.99 34.24 10.72
CA MET A 10 11.70 34.66 11.26
C MET A 10 10.52 34.30 10.34
N LEU A 11 10.72 34.29 9.01
CA LEU A 11 9.72 33.82 8.05
C LEU A 11 9.43 32.31 8.24
N LEU A 12 10.44 31.51 8.52
CA LEU A 12 10.31 30.09 8.89
C LEU A 12 9.55 29.88 10.20
N LEU A 13 9.70 30.79 11.17
CA LEU A 13 8.97 30.72 12.44
C LEU A 13 7.48 31.05 12.30
N VAL A 14 7.10 31.96 11.40
CA VAL A 14 5.70 32.29 11.11
C VAL A 14 5.00 31.11 10.43
N ILE A 15 5.68 30.43 9.49
CA ILE A 15 5.15 29.24 8.82
C ILE A 15 5.02 28.07 9.80
N PHE A 16 5.92 27.96 10.79
CA PHE A 16 5.89 26.91 11.81
C PHE A 16 4.77 27.09 12.86
N SER A 17 4.38 28.34 13.14
CA SER A 17 3.25 28.63 14.06
C SER A 17 1.90 28.24 13.48
N PHE A 18 1.75 28.23 12.16
CA PHE A 18 0.52 27.83 11.46
C PHE A 18 0.24 26.32 11.56
N HIS A 19 1.27 25.50 11.76
CA HIS A 19 1.10 24.04 11.95
C HIS A 19 0.64 23.64 13.36
N LEU A 20 0.54 24.60 14.28
CA LEU A 20 0.21 24.36 15.69
C LEU A 20 -1.14 24.93 16.15
N GLY A 21 -1.99 25.41 15.23
CA GLY A 21 -3.36 25.85 15.57
C GLY A 21 -3.42 27.09 16.48
N SER A 22 -2.41 27.97 16.49
CA SER A 22 -2.39 29.20 17.28
C SER A 22 -2.82 30.40 16.44
N GLU A 23 -3.72 31.23 16.98
CA GLU A 23 -4.14 32.50 16.39
C GLU A 23 -2.95 33.42 16.10
N ILE A 24 -3.00 34.11 14.97
CA ILE A 24 -1.96 35.04 14.53
C ILE A 24 -1.91 36.23 15.47
N THR A 25 -0.76 36.45 16.05
CA THR A 25 -0.56 37.61 16.94
C THR A 25 -0.53 38.92 16.16
N PRO A 26 -0.95 40.06 16.76
CA PRO A 26 -0.91 41.37 16.12
C PRO A 26 0.47 41.81 15.60
N ASP A 27 1.54 41.31 16.23
CA ASP A 27 2.91 41.61 15.82
C ASP A 27 3.32 40.79 14.57
N GLN A 28 2.79 39.59 14.38
CA GLN A 28 2.99 38.79 13.17
C GLN A 28 2.26 39.41 11.98
N MET A 29 1.04 39.95 12.17
CA MET A 29 0.28 40.64 11.16
C MET A 29 1.00 41.91 10.67
N ARG A 30 1.57 42.68 11.58
CA ARG A 30 2.39 43.87 11.22
C ARG A 30 3.65 43.52 10.43
N MET A 31 4.24 42.35 10.64
CA MET A 31 5.39 41.88 9.87
C MET A 31 4.99 41.47 8.44
N ILE A 32 3.83 40.90 8.26
CA ILE A 32 3.29 40.52 6.93
C ILE A 32 3.02 41.81 6.12
N GLU A 33 2.51 42.88 6.74
CA GLU A 33 2.28 44.18 6.10
C GLU A 33 3.55 44.88 5.59
N GLN A 34 4.71 44.54 6.14
CA GLN A 34 6.02 45.08 5.74
C GLN A 34 6.70 44.34 4.59
N LEU A 35 6.07 43.23 4.09
CA LEU A 35 6.59 42.44 2.98
C LEU A 35 6.26 43.09 1.62
N PRO A 36 7.05 42.81 0.55
CA PRO A 36 6.72 43.17 -0.81
C PRO A 36 5.33 42.63 -1.23
N PRO A 37 4.60 43.37 -2.11
CA PRO A 37 3.22 43.02 -2.47
C PRO A 37 3.03 41.58 -2.99
N ASP A 38 3.98 41.09 -3.79
CA ASP A 38 4.01 39.70 -4.34
C ASP A 38 4.16 38.62 -3.28
N GLN A 39 4.97 38.87 -2.25
CA GLN A 39 5.15 37.93 -1.14
C GLN A 39 3.97 37.97 -0.16
N ARG A 40 3.38 39.13 0.04
CA ARG A 40 2.18 39.32 0.87
C ARG A 40 0.99 38.57 0.30
N PHE A 41 0.76 38.68 -1.02
CA PHE A 41 -0.33 37.99 -1.70
C PHE A 41 -0.23 36.47 -1.55
N ASN A 42 0.95 35.88 -1.80
CA ASN A 42 1.19 34.45 -1.65
C ASN A 42 1.01 33.92 -0.21
N ILE A 43 1.31 34.76 0.78
CA ILE A 43 1.12 34.36 2.21
C ILE A 43 -0.36 34.46 2.57
N MET A 44 -1.07 35.52 2.13
CA MET A 44 -2.50 35.64 2.42
C MET A 44 -3.34 34.57 1.72
N GLU A 45 -3.04 34.22 0.49
CA GLU A 45 -3.69 33.12 -0.23
C GLU A 45 -3.52 31.74 0.47
N LYS A 46 -2.30 31.48 0.98
CA LYS A 46 -2.04 30.26 1.79
C LYS A 46 -2.72 30.26 3.16
N MET A 47 -2.95 31.44 3.72
CA MET A 47 -3.65 31.60 4.99
C MET A 47 -5.15 31.40 4.81
N GLU A 48 -5.73 31.93 3.73
CA GLU A 48 -7.13 31.77 3.40
C GLU A 48 -7.47 30.30 3.10
N SER A 49 -6.65 29.60 2.32
CA SER A 49 -6.82 28.18 2.06
C SER A 49 -6.63 27.27 3.30
N ALA A 50 -5.78 27.69 4.26
CA ALA A 50 -5.62 26.99 5.52
C ALA A 50 -6.79 27.23 6.50
N GLY A 51 -7.40 28.42 6.46
CA GLY A 51 -8.60 28.75 7.23
C GLY A 51 -9.83 27.98 6.76
N GLU A 52 -10.06 27.93 5.44
CA GLU A 52 -11.15 27.15 4.86
C GLU A 52 -11.07 25.63 5.23
N MET A 53 -9.85 25.08 5.26
CA MET A 53 -9.63 23.69 5.65
C MET A 53 -9.87 23.45 7.15
N GLN A 54 -9.67 24.46 7.99
CA GLN A 54 -9.89 24.37 9.44
C GLN A 54 -11.37 24.49 9.78
N ASP A 55 -12.12 25.34 9.08
CA ASP A 55 -13.56 25.49 9.22
C ASP A 55 -14.29 24.21 8.74
N GLU A 56 -13.84 23.57 7.65
CA GLU A 56 -14.36 22.25 7.20
C GLU A 56 -14.09 21.13 8.22
N ILE A 57 -12.97 21.17 8.92
CA ILE A 57 -12.61 20.18 9.96
C ILE A 57 -13.47 20.41 11.22
N GLU A 58 -13.69 21.65 11.60
CA GLU A 58 -14.47 22.00 12.81
C GLU A 58 -15.96 21.70 12.62
N GLU A 59 -16.54 21.97 11.44
CA GLU A 59 -17.91 21.56 11.06
C GLU A 59 -18.06 20.03 11.05
N ALA A 60 -17.05 19.29 10.56
CA ALA A 60 -17.05 17.83 10.57
C ALA A 60 -16.97 17.23 11.99
N PHE A 61 -16.35 17.94 12.93
CA PHE A 61 -16.27 17.54 14.34
C PHE A 61 -17.59 17.81 15.12
N GLU A 62 -18.30 18.90 14.81
CA GLU A 62 -19.56 19.21 15.45
C GLU A 62 -20.73 18.33 14.98
N GLU A 63 -20.73 17.89 13.74
CA GLU A 63 -21.79 17.02 13.18
C GLU A 63 -21.66 15.54 13.56
N GLY A 64 -20.57 15.08 14.17
CA GLY A 64 -20.38 13.68 14.57
C GLY A 64 -20.39 12.68 13.39
N ASN A 65 -20.27 13.17 12.18
CA ASN A 65 -20.33 12.42 10.95
C ASN A 65 -18.92 11.99 10.51
N PHE A 66 -18.33 11.01 11.19
CA PHE A 66 -17.22 10.24 10.65
C PHE A 66 -17.71 9.29 9.55
N LEU A 67 -18.41 9.80 8.59
CA LEU A 67 -18.58 9.11 7.32
C LEU A 67 -17.30 9.35 6.51
N VAL A 68 -16.36 8.40 6.58
CA VAL A 68 -15.40 8.20 5.51
C VAL A 68 -16.21 8.28 4.22
N LYS A 69 -16.07 9.35 3.46
CA LYS A 69 -16.74 9.53 2.18
C LYS A 69 -16.33 8.32 1.34
N LYS A 70 -17.24 7.35 1.25
CA LYS A 70 -17.01 6.16 0.41
C LYS A 70 -16.83 6.70 -0.99
N PRO A 71 -15.68 6.48 -1.67
CA PRO A 71 -15.51 6.98 -3.03
C PRO A 71 -16.69 6.47 -3.85
N GLU A 72 -17.36 7.34 -4.59
CA GLU A 72 -18.43 6.93 -5.47
C GLU A 72 -17.86 5.94 -6.48
N LEU A 73 -18.62 4.88 -6.78
CA LEU A 73 -18.18 3.81 -7.70
C LEU A 73 -17.70 4.34 -9.07
N LYS A 74 -18.07 5.56 -9.45
CA LYS A 74 -17.60 6.25 -10.66
C LYS A 74 -16.13 6.68 -10.57
N ASP A 75 -15.64 7.02 -9.37
CA ASP A 75 -14.24 7.45 -9.17
C ASP A 75 -13.28 6.26 -9.18
N LEU A 76 -13.79 5.02 -9.02
CA LEU A 76 -13.00 3.79 -9.08
C LEU A 76 -12.80 3.25 -10.50
N GLU A 77 -13.63 3.66 -11.48
CA GLU A 77 -13.48 3.24 -12.88
C GLU A 77 -12.49 4.10 -13.68
N GLU A 78 -12.10 5.26 -13.18
CA GLU A 78 -11.13 6.18 -13.79
C GLU A 78 -9.86 6.37 -12.93
N SER A 79 -9.61 5.54 -11.91
CA SER A 79 -8.35 5.60 -11.20
C SER A 79 -7.23 5.21 -12.17
N GLU A 80 -6.31 6.13 -12.43
CA GLU A 80 -5.07 5.92 -13.20
C GLU A 80 -4.22 4.75 -12.64
N ASP A 81 -4.66 4.15 -11.54
CA ASP A 81 -3.98 3.10 -10.77
C ASP A 81 -4.27 1.66 -11.24
N TYR A 82 -5.20 1.44 -12.17
CA TYR A 82 -5.44 0.09 -12.71
C TYR A 82 -4.43 -0.25 -13.79
N CYS A 83 -3.32 -0.84 -13.38
CA CYS A 83 -2.27 -1.33 -14.25
C CYS A 83 -2.25 -2.87 -14.24
N PRO A 84 -2.94 -3.56 -15.17
CA PRO A 84 -2.92 -5.02 -15.23
C PRO A 84 -1.55 -5.60 -15.60
N GLU A 85 -0.65 -4.79 -16.16
CA GLU A 85 0.74 -5.16 -16.46
C GLU A 85 1.66 -5.01 -15.25
N CYS A 86 1.23 -4.26 -14.23
CA CYS A 86 1.96 -4.11 -12.99
C CYS A 86 1.89 -5.39 -12.16
N ILE A 87 2.89 -5.62 -11.36
CA ILE A 87 2.91 -6.79 -10.46
C ILE A 87 1.92 -6.56 -9.32
N TYR A 88 1.12 -7.55 -9.05
CA TYR A 88 0.14 -7.53 -7.97
C TYR A 88 0.80 -7.31 -6.61
N GLY A 89 0.26 -6.38 -5.82
CA GLY A 89 0.67 -6.15 -4.44
C GLY A 89 1.51 -4.89 -4.20
N PHE A 90 2.13 -4.29 -5.23
CA PHE A 90 2.92 -3.06 -5.03
C PHE A 90 2.08 -1.88 -4.56
N ASN A 91 0.88 -1.72 -5.10
CA ASN A 91 -0.02 -0.62 -4.75
C ASN A 91 -0.44 -0.64 -3.27
N PHE A 92 -0.27 -1.78 -2.57
CA PHE A 92 -0.60 -1.90 -1.16
C PHE A 92 0.16 -0.91 -0.27
N PHE A 93 1.41 -0.62 -0.63
CA PHE A 93 2.24 0.30 0.13
C PHE A 93 1.93 1.78 -0.15
N GLN A 94 1.28 2.10 -1.27
CA GLN A 94 0.92 3.48 -1.63
C GLN A 94 -0.15 4.05 -0.68
N TYR A 95 -1.03 3.18 -0.17
CA TYR A 95 -2.12 3.55 0.74
C TYR A 95 -1.79 3.26 2.22
N ALA A 96 -0.51 3.00 2.52
CA ALA A 96 -0.12 2.73 3.90
C ALA A 96 -0.34 3.97 4.77
N PRO A 97 -0.98 3.83 5.94
CA PRO A 97 -1.17 4.94 6.85
C PRO A 97 0.18 5.52 7.26
N THR A 98 0.34 6.83 7.18
CA THR A 98 1.59 7.54 7.49
C THR A 98 1.94 7.56 8.98
N THR A 99 1.04 7.15 9.84
CA THR A 99 1.19 7.12 11.29
C THR A 99 1.51 5.69 11.77
N PHE A 100 2.78 5.33 11.75
CA PHE A 100 3.33 4.21 12.51
C PHE A 100 3.91 4.67 13.85
N ALA A 101 3.24 5.61 14.51
CA ALA A 101 3.59 5.92 15.89
C ALA A 101 3.47 4.63 16.72
N PRO A 102 4.49 4.25 17.48
CA PRO A 102 4.36 3.13 18.39
C PRO A 102 3.18 3.41 19.29
N VAL A 103 2.21 2.50 19.30
CA VAL A 103 1.09 2.61 20.23
C VAL A 103 1.66 2.29 21.59
N ASP A 104 1.83 3.31 22.41
CA ASP A 104 2.45 3.20 23.75
C ASP A 104 1.78 2.17 24.68
N ASN A 105 0.56 1.72 24.32
CA ASN A 105 -0.24 0.77 25.08
C ASN A 105 -0.47 -0.58 24.38
N THR A 106 0.38 -0.97 23.44
CA THR A 106 0.27 -2.30 22.83
C THR A 106 0.54 -3.39 23.87
N PRO A 107 -0.36 -4.37 24.06
CA PRO A 107 -0.11 -5.47 24.99
C PRO A 107 1.14 -6.24 24.61
N VAL A 108 2.04 -6.43 25.56
CA VAL A 108 3.25 -7.22 25.36
C VAL A 108 2.89 -8.70 25.45
N THR A 109 3.32 -9.47 24.45
CA THR A 109 3.13 -10.92 24.46
C THR A 109 4.04 -11.57 25.49
N SER A 110 3.59 -12.68 26.10
CA SER A 110 4.39 -13.46 27.07
C SER A 110 5.76 -13.90 26.53
N ASN A 111 5.86 -14.05 25.21
CA ASN A 111 7.06 -14.46 24.48
C ASN A 111 8.04 -13.32 24.15
N TYR A 112 7.74 -12.09 24.56
CA TYR A 112 8.63 -10.98 24.30
C TYR A 112 9.97 -11.18 24.97
N LEU A 113 11.07 -11.13 24.20
CA LEU A 113 12.43 -11.26 24.70
C LEU A 113 12.92 -9.94 25.29
N LEU A 114 13.13 -9.95 26.60
CA LEU A 114 13.68 -8.80 27.30
C LEU A 114 15.14 -8.54 26.90
N GLY A 115 15.52 -7.27 26.89
CA GLY A 115 16.87 -6.86 26.54
C GLY A 115 17.24 -5.46 27.03
N PRO A 116 18.50 -5.07 26.80
CA PRO A 116 19.01 -3.76 27.24
C PRO A 116 18.16 -2.61 26.70
N GLY A 117 17.78 -1.70 27.60
CA GLY A 117 16.92 -0.55 27.27
C GLY A 117 15.45 -0.72 27.58
N ASP A 118 14.95 -1.96 27.78
CA ASP A 118 13.59 -2.16 28.28
C ASP A 118 13.46 -1.65 29.71
N GLN A 119 12.33 -1.00 30.02
CA GLN A 119 12.02 -0.45 31.33
C GLN A 119 10.87 -1.25 31.95
N LEU A 120 11.14 -1.76 33.15
CA LEU A 120 10.20 -2.57 33.92
C LEU A 120 9.67 -1.75 35.07
N LEU A 121 8.37 -1.82 35.31
CA LEU A 121 7.73 -1.36 36.53
C LEU A 121 7.46 -2.58 37.41
N ILE A 122 8.04 -2.58 38.57
CA ILE A 122 8.05 -3.71 39.52
C ILE A 122 7.35 -3.28 40.78
N ASN A 123 6.22 -3.90 41.08
CA ASN A 123 5.42 -3.60 42.26
C ASN A 123 5.55 -4.69 43.30
N PHE A 124 6.02 -4.33 44.48
CA PHE A 124 6.10 -5.19 45.65
C PHE A 124 4.88 -4.99 46.52
N TYR A 125 4.29 -6.07 47.02
CA TYR A 125 3.07 -6.07 47.87
C TYR A 125 3.26 -6.92 49.10
N GLY A 126 2.61 -6.56 50.22
CA GLY A 126 2.62 -7.30 51.46
C GLY A 126 3.54 -6.64 52.50
N ASN A 127 4.50 -7.38 53.07
CA ASN A 127 5.38 -6.82 54.11
C ASN A 127 6.28 -5.71 53.61
N GLN A 128 6.56 -5.67 52.32
CA GLN A 128 7.24 -4.59 51.65
C GLN A 128 6.33 -4.06 50.56
N GLU A 129 5.91 -2.80 50.67
CA GLU A 129 5.14 -2.11 49.62
C GLU A 129 6.05 -1.09 48.96
N LYS A 130 6.42 -1.33 47.71
CA LYS A 130 7.28 -0.45 46.94
C LYS A 130 7.10 -0.63 45.46
N GLU A 131 7.04 0.49 44.77
CA GLU A 131 7.12 0.55 43.32
C GLU A 131 8.54 0.90 42.89
N VAL A 132 9.11 0.16 41.96
CA VAL A 132 10.45 0.35 41.42
C VAL A 132 10.43 0.35 39.90
N GLU A 133 10.85 1.45 39.30
CA GLU A 133 11.20 1.49 37.90
C GLU A 133 12.65 1.03 37.72
N ALA A 134 12.83 0.02 36.86
CA ALA A 134 14.17 -0.55 36.60
C ALA A 134 14.40 -0.65 35.08
N VAL A 135 15.50 -0.08 34.61
CA VAL A 135 15.94 -0.20 33.21
C VAL A 135 16.91 -1.37 33.11
N ILE A 136 16.72 -2.25 32.15
CA ILE A 136 17.66 -3.34 31.85
C ILE A 136 18.94 -2.72 31.27
N GLY A 137 20.03 -2.86 32.01
CA GLY A 137 21.35 -2.32 31.64
C GLY A 137 21.96 -3.06 30.45
N ARG A 138 23.05 -2.54 29.89
CA ARG A 138 23.77 -3.13 28.74
C ARG A 138 24.23 -4.57 28.96
N GLU A 139 24.44 -4.96 30.22
CA GLU A 139 24.80 -6.33 30.59
C GLU A 139 23.59 -7.25 30.76
N GLY A 140 22.37 -6.78 30.42
CA GLY A 140 21.13 -7.53 30.60
C GLY A 140 20.65 -7.63 32.04
N LYS A 141 21.22 -6.85 32.97
CA LYS A 141 20.89 -6.91 34.39
C LYS A 141 20.09 -5.71 34.84
N ILE A 142 19.22 -5.96 35.83
CA ILE A 142 18.60 -4.92 36.65
C ILE A 142 19.14 -5.07 38.09
N VAL A 143 19.14 -3.98 38.85
CA VAL A 143 19.48 -3.99 40.27
C VAL A 143 18.24 -3.59 41.06
N LEU A 144 17.74 -4.52 41.85
CA LEU A 144 16.55 -4.28 42.66
C LEU A 144 16.93 -4.06 44.12
N PRO A 145 16.24 -3.13 44.84
CA PRO A 145 16.39 -3.00 46.29
C PRO A 145 16.09 -4.34 46.96
N PHE A 146 16.85 -4.66 47.98
CA PHE A 146 16.69 -5.86 48.84
C PHE A 146 17.05 -7.23 48.19
N ILE A 147 17.10 -7.34 46.86
CA ILE A 147 17.32 -8.60 46.11
C ILE A 147 18.68 -8.56 45.38
N GLY A 148 19.14 -7.35 45.01
CA GLY A 148 20.38 -7.19 44.27
C GLY A 148 20.25 -7.35 42.76
N PRO A 149 21.36 -7.72 42.06
CA PRO A 149 21.35 -7.83 40.61
C PRO A 149 20.69 -9.11 40.13
N ILE A 150 19.83 -8.96 39.12
CA ILE A 150 19.14 -10.08 38.41
C ILE A 150 19.44 -9.96 36.92
N ASN A 151 19.75 -11.06 36.26
CA ASN A 151 19.98 -11.12 34.82
C ASN A 151 18.72 -11.49 34.07
N PHE A 152 18.30 -10.63 33.12
CA PHE A 152 17.14 -10.81 32.25
C PHE A 152 17.53 -10.93 30.77
N MET A 153 18.83 -11.02 30.47
CA MET A 153 19.26 -11.15 29.08
C MET A 153 18.82 -12.47 28.45
N GLY A 154 18.14 -12.37 27.33
CA GLY A 154 17.77 -13.53 26.53
C GLY A 154 16.65 -14.39 27.10
N ILE A 155 15.93 -13.92 28.12
CA ILE A 155 14.74 -14.61 28.66
C ILE A 155 13.48 -13.86 28.25
N THR A 156 12.36 -14.59 28.18
CA THR A 156 11.07 -13.99 27.86
C THR A 156 10.49 -13.21 29.05
N TYR A 157 9.56 -12.32 28.77
CA TYR A 157 8.83 -11.59 29.80
C TYR A 157 8.20 -12.52 30.85
N GLU A 158 7.58 -13.62 30.41
CA GLU A 158 7.00 -14.63 31.30
C GLU A 158 8.04 -15.33 32.18
N GLN A 159 9.18 -15.68 31.60
CA GLN A 159 10.30 -16.28 32.35
C GLN A 159 10.88 -15.30 33.37
N ALA A 160 10.98 -14.02 33.01
CA ALA A 160 11.45 -12.96 33.91
C ALA A 160 10.49 -12.76 35.09
N SER A 161 9.18 -12.73 34.83
CA SER A 161 8.15 -12.65 35.86
C SER A 161 8.23 -13.83 36.83
N SER A 162 8.32 -15.05 36.30
CA SER A 162 8.44 -16.28 37.10
C SER A 162 9.74 -16.33 37.90
N LEU A 163 10.87 -15.85 37.34
CA LEU A 163 12.16 -15.79 38.01
C LEU A 163 12.13 -14.80 39.17
N LEU A 164 11.55 -13.61 38.92
CA LEU A 164 11.49 -12.58 39.98
C LEU A 164 10.54 -12.99 41.10
N SER A 165 9.36 -13.55 40.78
CA SER A 165 8.41 -14.01 41.83
C SER A 165 9.05 -15.02 42.77
N ARG A 166 9.74 -16.03 42.21
CA ARG A 166 10.44 -17.04 43.04
C ARG A 166 11.55 -16.43 43.87
N ARG A 167 12.28 -15.46 43.34
CA ARG A 167 13.36 -14.80 44.03
C ARG A 167 12.85 -13.96 45.21
N VAL A 168 11.77 -13.20 44.98
CA VAL A 168 11.09 -12.40 46.00
C VAL A 168 10.54 -13.26 47.12
N GLU A 169 9.82 -14.34 46.79
CA GLU A 169 9.27 -15.29 47.78
C GLU A 169 10.35 -15.93 48.66
N THR A 170 11.53 -16.17 48.11
CA THR A 170 12.63 -16.78 48.82
C THR A 170 13.38 -15.79 49.72
N GLU A 171 13.62 -14.56 49.25
CA GLU A 171 14.47 -13.58 49.92
C GLU A 171 13.66 -12.60 50.78
N LEU A 172 12.36 -12.37 50.47
CA LEU A 172 11.50 -11.41 51.16
C LEU A 172 10.21 -12.10 51.67
N ILE A 173 10.29 -12.70 52.83
CA ILE A 173 9.17 -13.46 53.43
C ILE A 173 7.92 -12.58 53.57
N GLY A 174 6.80 -13.02 53.03
CA GLY A 174 5.52 -12.33 53.09
C GLY A 174 5.39 -11.15 52.11
N THR A 175 6.23 -11.12 51.08
CA THR A 175 6.17 -10.15 50.00
C THR A 175 5.90 -10.84 48.67
N SER A 176 4.96 -10.34 47.91
CA SER A 176 4.67 -10.75 46.53
C SER A 176 5.14 -9.63 45.58
N VAL A 177 5.34 -9.99 44.32
CA VAL A 177 5.77 -9.05 43.30
C VAL A 177 5.00 -9.22 42.02
N ASP A 178 4.70 -8.12 41.35
CA ASP A 178 4.20 -8.07 40.00
C ASP A 178 5.15 -7.26 39.12
N ILE A 179 5.28 -7.69 37.86
CA ILE A 179 6.11 -7.05 36.84
C ILE A 179 5.21 -6.54 35.72
N SER A 180 5.40 -5.32 35.30
CA SER A 180 4.88 -4.78 34.06
C SER A 180 5.98 -4.12 33.22
N LEU A 181 5.83 -4.11 31.91
CA LEU A 181 6.74 -3.41 31.00
C LEU A 181 6.23 -1.99 30.83
N SER A 182 6.96 -0.99 31.37
CA SER A 182 6.58 0.42 31.29
C SER A 182 7.06 1.09 30.02
N LYS A 183 8.22 0.66 29.47
CA LYS A 183 8.74 1.17 28.20
C LYS A 183 9.50 0.08 27.46
N ILE A 184 9.25 0.01 26.17
CA ILE A 184 9.91 -0.92 25.27
C ILE A 184 11.12 -0.23 24.64
N ARG A 185 12.23 -0.96 24.54
CA ARG A 185 13.44 -0.46 23.90
C ARG A 185 13.22 -0.14 22.42
N SER A 186 13.98 0.79 21.89
CA SER A 186 14.11 0.99 20.45
C SER A 186 15.18 0.07 19.88
N ILE A 187 14.92 -0.46 18.69
CA ILE A 187 15.84 -1.30 17.92
C ILE A 187 16.21 -0.60 16.62
N GLY A 188 17.44 -0.83 16.14
CA GLY A 188 17.90 -0.36 14.83
C GLY A 188 17.94 -1.50 13.85
N VAL A 189 17.15 -1.44 12.80
CA VAL A 189 17.11 -2.45 11.73
C VAL A 189 17.57 -1.85 10.41
N TYR A 190 18.10 -2.66 9.53
CA TYR A 190 18.52 -2.26 8.20
C TYR A 190 17.53 -2.83 7.17
N ILE A 191 17.05 -1.97 6.27
CA ILE A 191 16.22 -2.37 5.14
C ILE A 191 17.00 -2.07 3.88
N LEU A 192 17.37 -3.10 3.13
CA LEU A 192 18.34 -3.04 2.04
C LEU A 192 17.82 -3.76 0.80
N GLY A 193 18.51 -3.55 -0.32
CA GLY A 193 18.12 -4.08 -1.62
C GLY A 193 17.06 -3.22 -2.26
N GLU A 194 16.07 -3.85 -2.87
CA GLU A 194 14.99 -3.20 -3.65
C GLU A 194 13.85 -2.67 -2.77
N ALA A 195 14.18 -2.05 -1.62
CA ALA A 195 13.23 -1.28 -0.84
C ALA A 195 12.95 0.08 -1.51
N TYR A 196 11.75 0.63 -1.31
CA TYR A 196 11.42 1.96 -1.81
C TYR A 196 12.33 3.05 -1.21
N LYS A 197 12.63 2.96 0.09
CA LYS A 197 13.61 3.82 0.79
C LYS A 197 14.57 2.93 1.58
N PRO A 198 15.68 2.46 0.98
CA PRO A 198 16.65 1.66 1.71
C PRO A 198 17.38 2.50 2.75
N GLY A 199 17.70 1.89 3.91
CA GLY A 199 18.39 2.61 4.98
C GLY A 199 18.35 1.89 6.32
N ARG A 200 18.85 2.59 7.35
CA ARG A 200 18.74 2.16 8.75
C ARG A 200 17.54 2.86 9.40
N TYR A 201 16.68 2.08 10.01
CA TYR A 201 15.48 2.55 10.69
C TYR A 201 15.55 2.27 12.18
N VAL A 202 15.03 3.19 12.99
CA VAL A 202 14.87 3.00 14.43
C VAL A 202 13.39 2.84 14.72
N MET A 203 13.03 1.74 15.35
CA MET A 203 11.64 1.38 15.63
C MET A 203 11.50 0.69 17.00
N SER A 204 10.26 0.43 17.40
CA SER A 204 9.97 -0.27 18.65
C SER A 204 10.49 -1.71 18.64
N GLY A 205 10.93 -2.24 19.78
CA GLY A 205 11.30 -3.64 19.95
C GLY A 205 10.16 -4.65 19.74
N LEU A 206 8.93 -4.20 19.53
CA LEU A 206 7.77 -5.03 19.12
C LEU A 206 7.53 -5.01 17.62
N SER A 207 8.29 -4.23 16.87
CA SER A 207 8.08 -4.09 15.42
C SER A 207 8.37 -5.40 14.69
N THR A 208 7.55 -5.67 13.70
CA THR A 208 7.64 -6.84 12.84
C THR A 208 8.22 -6.47 11.47
N VAL A 209 8.42 -7.48 10.61
CA VAL A 209 8.89 -7.29 9.22
C VAL A 209 7.91 -6.42 8.44
N SER A 210 6.60 -6.67 8.58
CA SER A 210 5.58 -5.87 7.91
C SER A 210 5.64 -4.41 8.35
N ASN A 211 5.78 -4.13 9.65
CA ASN A 211 5.93 -2.75 10.14
C ASN A 211 7.15 -2.07 9.51
N ALA A 212 8.28 -2.77 9.41
CA ALA A 212 9.49 -2.23 8.81
C ALA A 212 9.30 -1.92 7.31
N LEU A 213 8.64 -2.82 6.56
CA LEU A 213 8.33 -2.59 5.16
C LEU A 213 7.44 -1.35 4.98
N PHE A 214 6.39 -1.20 5.79
CA PHE A 214 5.54 -0.01 5.73
C PHE A 214 6.30 1.28 6.02
N VAL A 215 7.15 1.29 7.05
CA VAL A 215 7.95 2.49 7.41
C VAL A 215 8.92 2.87 6.30
N SER A 216 9.48 1.90 5.57
CA SER A 216 10.38 2.15 4.43
C SER A 216 9.63 2.57 3.14
N GLY A 217 8.31 2.58 3.15
CA GLY A 217 7.47 2.84 1.97
C GLY A 217 7.26 1.62 1.09
N GLY A 218 7.63 0.42 1.59
CA GLY A 218 7.45 -0.85 0.91
C GLY A 218 8.60 -1.26 0.00
N VAL A 219 8.26 -2.03 -0.99
CA VAL A 219 9.17 -2.61 -1.98
C VAL A 219 9.05 -1.81 -3.28
N ASN A 220 10.14 -1.55 -3.99
CA ASN A 220 10.09 -0.91 -5.30
C ASN A 220 9.61 -1.92 -6.39
N GLU A 221 9.25 -1.43 -7.57
CA GLU A 221 8.67 -2.24 -8.65
C GLU A 221 9.57 -3.37 -9.17
N GLN A 222 10.85 -3.35 -8.85
CA GLN A 222 11.84 -4.34 -9.25
C GLN A 222 12.15 -5.34 -8.14
N GLY A 223 11.66 -5.09 -6.93
CA GLY A 223 11.91 -5.90 -5.76
C GLY A 223 10.92 -7.06 -5.62
N SER A 224 11.39 -8.14 -5.03
CA SER A 224 10.56 -9.30 -4.72
C SER A 224 9.66 -9.02 -3.52
N LEU A 225 8.37 -9.30 -3.65
CA LEU A 225 7.39 -9.32 -2.55
C LEU A 225 7.38 -10.68 -1.83
N ARG A 226 7.89 -11.74 -2.46
CA ARG A 226 7.75 -13.11 -1.99
C ARG A 226 9.04 -13.74 -1.47
N ASN A 227 10.20 -13.12 -1.73
CA ASN A 227 11.50 -13.65 -1.33
C ASN A 227 12.27 -12.66 -0.44
N ILE A 228 11.57 -11.94 0.43
CA ILE A 228 12.18 -10.97 1.36
C ILE A 228 12.91 -11.75 2.45
N LYS A 229 14.22 -11.53 2.58
CA LYS A 229 15.08 -12.26 3.51
C LYS A 229 15.29 -11.48 4.80
N VAL A 230 14.92 -12.06 5.93
CA VAL A 230 15.25 -11.53 7.25
C VAL A 230 16.54 -12.19 7.73
N ARG A 231 17.58 -11.38 7.94
CA ARG A 231 18.91 -11.85 8.34
C ARG A 231 19.27 -11.34 9.72
N ARG A 232 19.77 -12.26 10.53
CA ARG A 232 20.28 -11.98 11.89
C ARG A 232 21.64 -12.60 12.03
N ASN A 233 22.63 -11.86 12.54
CA ASN A 233 24.03 -12.34 12.67
C ASN A 233 24.56 -12.92 11.36
N ASN A 234 24.21 -12.32 10.22
CA ASN A 234 24.64 -12.74 8.88
C ASN A 234 23.97 -14.04 8.34
N GLU A 235 23.08 -14.67 9.10
CA GLU A 235 22.32 -15.84 8.69
C GLU A 235 20.88 -15.46 8.31
N THR A 236 20.31 -16.11 7.32
CA THR A 236 18.88 -15.94 6.98
C THR A 236 18.04 -16.74 7.96
N ILE A 237 17.34 -16.05 8.86
CA ILE A 237 16.47 -16.66 9.87
C ILE A 237 15.08 -16.96 9.35
N LYS A 238 14.62 -16.19 8.35
CA LYS A 238 13.30 -16.34 7.74
C LYS A 238 13.29 -15.76 6.34
N THR A 239 12.55 -16.39 5.44
CA THR A 239 12.08 -15.78 4.20
C THR A 239 10.64 -15.36 4.42
N TYR A 240 10.35 -14.11 4.14
CA TYR A 240 9.06 -13.49 4.31
C TYR A 240 8.38 -13.37 2.95
N ASP A 241 7.20 -13.96 2.82
CA ASP A 241 6.33 -13.89 1.65
C ASP A 241 5.17 -12.93 1.95
N PHE A 242 5.18 -11.76 1.31
CA PHE A 242 4.15 -10.76 1.53
C PHE A 242 2.78 -11.19 0.96
N TYR A 243 2.76 -12.12 0.02
CA TYR A 243 1.50 -12.69 -0.49
C TYR A 243 0.75 -13.52 0.57
N ASP A 244 1.44 -14.03 1.59
CA ASP A 244 0.76 -14.69 2.71
C ASP A 244 -0.18 -13.72 3.44
N ILE A 245 0.24 -12.47 3.62
CA ILE A 245 -0.61 -11.42 4.19
C ILE A 245 -1.68 -10.99 3.19
N LEU A 246 -1.28 -10.64 1.96
CA LEU A 246 -2.18 -10.07 0.97
C LEU A 246 -3.31 -11.01 0.53
N LEU A 247 -3.00 -12.30 0.38
CA LEU A 247 -3.93 -13.26 -0.21
C LEU A 247 -4.55 -14.20 0.81
N LYS A 248 -3.82 -14.52 1.89
CA LYS A 248 -4.26 -15.49 2.90
C LYS A 248 -4.61 -14.84 4.24
N GLY A 249 -4.24 -13.54 4.45
CA GLY A 249 -4.39 -12.87 5.75
C GLY A 249 -3.55 -13.52 6.85
N SER A 250 -2.49 -14.27 6.51
CA SER A 250 -1.65 -14.98 7.46
C SER A 250 -0.47 -14.12 7.89
N LEU A 251 -0.26 -14.00 9.19
CA LEU A 251 0.88 -13.33 9.81
C LEU A 251 1.94 -14.33 10.35
N GLU A 252 1.87 -15.59 9.99
CA GLU A 252 2.78 -16.63 10.52
C GLU A 252 4.24 -16.40 10.11
N THR A 253 4.48 -15.73 8.99
CA THR A 253 5.82 -15.36 8.53
C THR A 253 6.30 -14.02 9.07
N ASP A 254 5.43 -13.25 9.72
CA ASP A 254 5.72 -11.91 10.21
C ASP A 254 6.44 -11.95 11.57
N VAL A 255 7.75 -12.05 11.53
CA VAL A 255 8.58 -12.19 12.73
C VAL A 255 8.87 -10.85 13.40
N ILE A 256 8.96 -10.87 14.73
CA ILE A 256 9.41 -9.72 15.52
C ILE A 256 10.91 -9.49 15.28
N LEU A 257 11.25 -8.25 14.97
CA LEU A 257 12.62 -7.82 14.67
C LEU A 257 13.45 -7.63 15.94
N GLN A 258 14.77 -7.76 15.79
CA GLN A 258 15.75 -7.48 16.85
C GLN A 258 16.75 -6.43 16.37
N ASP A 259 17.46 -5.84 17.33
CA ASP A 259 18.51 -4.86 17.03
C ASP A 259 19.60 -5.46 16.15
N GLY A 260 19.92 -4.77 15.05
CA GLY A 260 20.89 -5.23 14.05
C GLY A 260 20.35 -6.16 12.99
N ASP A 261 19.06 -6.51 12.99
CA ASP A 261 18.46 -7.30 11.90
C ASP A 261 18.54 -6.57 10.56
N VAL A 262 18.69 -7.36 9.51
CA VAL A 262 18.72 -6.88 8.13
C VAL A 262 17.55 -7.49 7.37
N ILE A 263 16.67 -6.66 6.85
CA ILE A 263 15.63 -7.02 5.89
C ILE A 263 16.21 -6.75 4.51
N PHE A 264 16.47 -7.81 3.77
CA PHE A 264 17.03 -7.74 2.42
C PHE A 264 15.98 -8.12 1.38
N ILE A 265 15.70 -7.20 0.49
CA ILE A 265 14.73 -7.35 -0.59
C ILE A 265 15.52 -7.60 -1.88
N PRO A 266 15.52 -8.82 -2.43
CA PRO A 266 16.19 -9.10 -3.69
C PRO A 266 15.37 -8.60 -4.87
N PHE A 267 15.97 -8.64 -6.07
CA PHE A 267 15.23 -8.47 -7.33
C PHE A 267 14.18 -9.57 -7.49
N ILE A 268 13.10 -9.23 -8.20
CA ILE A 268 12.12 -10.20 -8.63
C ILE A 268 12.71 -11.12 -9.69
N GLU A 269 12.61 -12.43 -9.50
CA GLU A 269 13.22 -13.40 -10.39
C GLU A 269 12.22 -13.92 -11.44
N ASN A 270 11.06 -14.36 -10.98
CA ASN A 270 10.09 -15.04 -11.82
C ASN A 270 8.71 -14.38 -11.74
N THR A 271 8.11 -14.15 -12.88
CA THR A 271 6.77 -13.59 -12.98
C THR A 271 5.94 -14.29 -14.03
N ILE A 272 4.63 -14.34 -13.82
CA ILE A 272 3.64 -14.80 -14.78
C ILE A 272 2.56 -13.75 -14.97
N THR A 273 1.87 -13.79 -16.09
CA THR A 273 0.73 -12.93 -16.37
C THR A 273 -0.54 -13.77 -16.46
N LEU A 274 -1.55 -13.40 -15.70
CA LEU A 274 -2.87 -14.03 -15.71
C LEU A 274 -3.87 -13.05 -16.30
N GLY A 275 -4.47 -13.43 -17.44
CA GLY A 275 -5.37 -12.58 -18.20
C GLY A 275 -6.73 -13.20 -18.46
N GLY A 276 -7.71 -12.39 -18.86
CA GLY A 276 -9.05 -12.84 -19.19
C GLY A 276 -9.94 -13.03 -17.96
N ALA A 277 -10.68 -14.13 -17.89
CA ALA A 277 -11.76 -14.34 -16.93
C ALA A 277 -11.31 -14.83 -15.54
N PHE A 278 -10.23 -14.29 -15.02
CA PHE A 278 -9.87 -14.42 -13.62
C PHE A 278 -10.55 -13.35 -12.75
N ASN A 279 -10.68 -13.60 -11.45
CA ASN A 279 -11.21 -12.59 -10.53
C ASN A 279 -10.28 -11.38 -10.40
N ARG A 280 -8.95 -11.61 -10.47
CA ARG A 280 -7.91 -10.58 -10.42
C ARG A 280 -6.88 -10.82 -11.52
N PRO A 281 -7.16 -10.41 -12.76
CA PRO A 281 -6.21 -10.53 -13.87
C PRO A 281 -5.06 -9.53 -13.67
N HIS A 282 -3.88 -10.03 -13.35
CA HIS A 282 -2.66 -9.24 -13.09
C HIS A 282 -1.40 -10.02 -13.47
N ARG A 283 -0.28 -9.34 -13.42
CA ARG A 283 1.04 -9.96 -13.37
C ARG A 283 1.36 -10.34 -11.93
N TYR A 284 1.83 -11.55 -11.69
CA TYR A 284 2.15 -12.10 -10.37
C TYR A 284 3.60 -12.52 -10.29
N GLU A 285 4.23 -12.31 -9.14
CA GLU A 285 5.47 -12.96 -8.80
C GLU A 285 5.18 -14.42 -8.43
N ILE A 286 6.04 -15.34 -8.91
CA ILE A 286 5.96 -16.75 -8.60
C ILE A 286 7.23 -17.24 -7.90
N VAL A 287 7.08 -18.28 -7.09
CA VAL A 287 8.17 -18.98 -6.41
C VAL A 287 8.41 -20.31 -7.12
N ASP A 288 9.66 -20.77 -7.14
CA ASP A 288 10.04 -22.02 -7.76
C ASP A 288 9.21 -23.21 -7.21
N GLY A 289 8.71 -24.03 -8.11
CA GLY A 289 7.88 -25.18 -7.78
C GLY A 289 6.39 -24.94 -7.73
N GLU A 290 5.92 -23.69 -7.95
CA GLU A 290 4.51 -23.41 -8.06
C GLU A 290 3.90 -23.95 -9.36
N THR A 291 2.63 -24.31 -9.27
CA THR A 291 1.85 -24.93 -10.35
C THR A 291 0.86 -23.93 -10.93
N ILE A 292 0.24 -24.28 -12.05
CA ILE A 292 -0.87 -23.51 -12.63
C ILE A 292 -2.02 -23.37 -11.61
N LYS A 293 -2.27 -24.37 -10.80
CA LYS A 293 -3.26 -24.32 -9.73
C LYS A 293 -2.93 -23.24 -8.69
N ASP A 294 -1.66 -23.14 -8.32
CA ASP A 294 -1.20 -22.10 -7.40
C ASP A 294 -1.35 -20.71 -8.05
N ALA A 295 -1.02 -20.59 -9.32
CA ALA A 295 -1.22 -19.34 -10.07
C ALA A 295 -2.70 -18.92 -10.13
N ILE A 296 -3.61 -19.84 -10.38
CA ILE A 296 -5.05 -19.60 -10.35
C ILE A 296 -5.48 -19.11 -8.94
N PHE A 297 -4.93 -19.70 -7.89
CA PHE A 297 -5.19 -19.27 -6.51
C PHE A 297 -4.72 -17.83 -6.27
N LEU A 298 -3.55 -17.45 -6.77
CA LEU A 298 -3.04 -16.06 -6.69
C LEU A 298 -4.03 -15.07 -7.31
N ALA A 299 -4.66 -15.43 -8.43
CA ALA A 299 -5.67 -14.61 -9.10
C ALA A 299 -7.06 -14.63 -8.42
N GLY A 300 -7.21 -15.38 -7.32
CA GLY A 300 -8.50 -15.54 -6.63
C GLY A 300 -9.49 -16.46 -7.34
N GLY A 301 -9.00 -17.32 -8.25
CA GLY A 301 -9.84 -18.20 -9.05
C GLY A 301 -10.45 -17.54 -10.27
N PHE A 302 -11.41 -18.23 -10.86
CA PHE A 302 -12.15 -17.76 -12.04
C PHE A 302 -13.29 -16.84 -11.64
N ASN A 303 -13.60 -15.89 -12.50
CA ASN A 303 -14.77 -15.05 -12.32
C ASN A 303 -16.08 -15.76 -12.76
N SER A 304 -17.21 -15.11 -12.54
CA SER A 304 -18.54 -15.65 -12.86
C SER A 304 -18.82 -15.84 -14.36
N GLU A 305 -17.92 -15.42 -15.24
CA GLU A 305 -18.05 -15.58 -16.68
C GLU A 305 -17.53 -16.95 -17.17
N VAL A 306 -16.92 -17.74 -16.26
CA VAL A 306 -16.39 -19.08 -16.54
C VAL A 306 -17.36 -20.13 -16.07
N TYR A 307 -17.80 -20.99 -16.97
CA TYR A 307 -18.68 -22.14 -16.68
C TYR A 307 -17.99 -23.47 -17.03
N GLY A 308 -18.11 -24.44 -16.15
CA GLY A 308 -17.53 -25.77 -16.36
C GLY A 308 -16.02 -25.81 -16.22
N SER A 309 -15.37 -26.64 -17.02
CA SER A 309 -13.91 -26.74 -17.10
C SER A 309 -13.42 -25.87 -18.25
N PRO A 310 -12.91 -24.67 -18.00
CA PRO A 310 -12.45 -23.78 -19.08
C PRO A 310 -11.14 -24.28 -19.69
N ASP A 311 -11.00 -24.13 -20.98
CA ASP A 311 -9.70 -24.29 -21.64
C ASP A 311 -8.78 -23.13 -21.24
N LEU A 312 -7.61 -23.48 -20.72
CA LEU A 312 -6.58 -22.53 -20.38
C LEU A 312 -5.65 -22.36 -21.58
N GLU A 313 -5.54 -21.15 -22.07
CA GLU A 313 -4.55 -20.79 -23.07
C GLU A 313 -3.24 -20.44 -22.39
N LEU A 314 -2.22 -21.30 -22.54
CA LEU A 314 -0.88 -21.09 -21.99
C LEU A 314 0.09 -20.71 -23.09
N SER A 315 0.65 -19.52 -22.99
CA SER A 315 1.76 -19.03 -23.82
C SER A 315 3.05 -19.08 -23.03
N SER A 316 3.93 -20.05 -23.31
CA SER A 316 5.21 -20.25 -22.66
C SER A 316 6.37 -19.92 -23.59
N ILE A 317 7.50 -19.48 -23.02
CA ILE A 317 8.74 -19.26 -23.77
C ILE A 317 9.50 -20.59 -23.83
N ASP A 318 9.84 -21.03 -25.05
CA ASP A 318 10.73 -22.15 -25.27
C ASP A 318 12.18 -21.71 -25.06
N GLU A 319 12.85 -22.28 -24.08
CA GLU A 319 14.22 -21.89 -23.68
C GLU A 319 15.29 -22.12 -24.76
N ILE A 320 15.05 -23.07 -25.67
CA ILE A 320 15.98 -23.42 -26.72
C ILE A 320 15.83 -22.49 -27.93
N THR A 321 14.60 -22.24 -28.34
CA THR A 321 14.30 -21.47 -29.57
C THR A 321 14.01 -20.00 -29.28
N ALA A 322 13.86 -19.61 -28.03
CA ALA A 322 13.42 -18.27 -27.56
C ALA A 322 12.12 -17.82 -28.23
N LYS A 323 11.28 -18.77 -28.67
CA LYS A 323 9.96 -18.48 -29.26
C LYS A 323 8.86 -18.75 -28.27
N ARG A 324 7.76 -18.01 -28.38
CA ARG A 324 6.56 -18.29 -27.62
C ARG A 324 5.79 -19.43 -28.30
N ASN A 325 5.48 -20.45 -27.51
CA ASN A 325 4.64 -21.57 -27.89
C ASN A 325 3.29 -21.44 -27.20
N LEU A 326 2.23 -21.53 -27.99
CA LEU A 326 0.86 -21.53 -27.51
C LEU A 326 0.39 -22.96 -27.32
N SER A 327 -0.18 -23.27 -26.17
CA SER A 327 -0.79 -24.57 -25.87
C SER A 327 -2.13 -24.35 -25.15
N TYR A 328 -3.08 -25.23 -25.44
CA TYR A 328 -4.36 -25.26 -24.72
C TYR A 328 -4.32 -26.39 -23.72
N LEU A 329 -4.66 -26.08 -22.49
CA LEU A 329 -4.63 -27.01 -21.37
C LEU A 329 -6.06 -27.24 -20.90
N ASP A 330 -6.43 -28.51 -20.75
CA ASP A 330 -7.67 -28.90 -20.11
C ASP A 330 -7.55 -28.69 -18.59
N SER A 331 -8.51 -27.99 -18.00
CA SER A 331 -8.52 -27.66 -16.58
C SER A 331 -8.56 -28.88 -15.65
N ASP A 332 -8.97 -30.07 -16.15
CA ASP A 332 -9.11 -31.27 -15.32
C ASP A 332 -7.83 -32.08 -15.14
N GLY A 333 -6.81 -31.90 -16.00
CA GLY A 333 -5.59 -32.73 -15.96
C GLY A 333 -4.26 -32.00 -15.96
N SER A 334 -4.25 -30.71 -16.19
CA SER A 334 -3.00 -29.94 -16.43
C SER A 334 -2.65 -28.93 -15.36
N LEU A 335 -3.45 -28.83 -14.30
CA LEU A 335 -3.27 -27.83 -13.24
C LEU A 335 -2.02 -28.04 -12.37
N ASP A 336 -1.51 -29.27 -12.31
CA ASP A 336 -0.29 -29.62 -11.56
C ASP A 336 1.00 -29.33 -12.35
N ARG A 337 0.88 -28.80 -13.59
CA ARG A 337 2.04 -28.36 -14.37
C ARG A 337 2.69 -27.16 -13.70
N LEU A 338 4.02 -27.19 -13.59
CA LEU A 338 4.81 -26.08 -13.07
C LEU A 338 4.70 -24.87 -14.00
N VAL A 339 4.52 -23.69 -13.43
CA VAL A 339 4.63 -22.42 -14.13
C VAL A 339 6.08 -22.00 -14.26
N ARG A 340 6.38 -21.25 -15.31
CA ARG A 340 7.72 -20.76 -15.62
C ARG A 340 7.74 -19.24 -15.76
N ASN A 341 8.90 -18.66 -15.58
CA ASN A 341 9.08 -17.22 -15.78
C ASN A 341 8.65 -16.79 -17.19
N GLY A 342 7.82 -15.76 -17.25
CA GLY A 342 7.30 -15.19 -18.50
C GLY A 342 6.12 -15.96 -19.10
N ASP A 343 5.58 -16.98 -18.42
CA ASP A 343 4.34 -17.63 -18.84
C ASP A 343 3.18 -16.64 -18.81
N VAL A 344 2.30 -16.76 -19.80
CA VAL A 344 1.05 -16.02 -19.87
C VAL A 344 -0.09 -17.02 -19.93
N ILE A 345 -0.96 -16.98 -18.95
CA ILE A 345 -2.16 -17.84 -18.87
C ILE A 345 -3.38 -16.97 -19.11
N ASN A 346 -4.11 -17.27 -20.17
CA ASN A 346 -5.33 -16.59 -20.52
C ASN A 346 -6.52 -17.54 -20.41
N ILE A 347 -7.64 -17.01 -19.93
CA ILE A 347 -8.91 -17.71 -19.93
C ILE A 347 -9.89 -16.89 -20.75
N SER A 348 -10.38 -17.51 -21.81
CA SER A 348 -11.50 -16.91 -22.55
C SER A 348 -12.75 -17.00 -21.68
N SER A 349 -13.42 -15.87 -21.43
CA SER A 349 -14.81 -15.93 -20.97
C SER A 349 -15.60 -16.74 -22.01
N VAL A 350 -16.37 -17.70 -21.54
CA VAL A 350 -17.42 -18.24 -22.42
C VAL A 350 -18.16 -17.01 -22.94
N ALA A 351 -18.26 -16.89 -24.24
CA ALA A 351 -18.93 -15.76 -24.87
C ALA A 351 -20.42 -15.77 -24.49
N GLY A 352 -20.64 -15.60 -23.20
CA GLY A 352 -21.89 -15.19 -22.61
C GLY A 352 -22.13 -13.80 -23.19
N ILE A 353 -23.19 -13.67 -23.88
CA ILE A 353 -23.73 -12.42 -24.35
C ILE A 353 -23.57 -11.42 -23.19
N LYS A 354 -22.48 -10.61 -23.20
CA LYS A 354 -22.47 -9.40 -22.37
C LYS A 354 -23.80 -8.74 -22.72
N PRO A 355 -24.66 -8.47 -21.74
CA PRO A 355 -25.94 -7.86 -22.06
C PRO A 355 -25.60 -6.57 -22.80
N ARG A 356 -25.70 -6.64 -24.13
CA ARG A 356 -25.46 -5.49 -24.99
C ARG A 356 -26.54 -4.51 -24.62
N SER A 357 -26.21 -3.41 -24.04
CA SER A 357 -27.12 -2.34 -23.72
C SER A 357 -26.83 -1.13 -24.58
N ILE A 358 -27.86 -0.43 -24.95
CA ILE A 358 -27.79 0.89 -25.57
C ILE A 358 -28.47 1.87 -24.63
N GLU A 359 -27.88 3.03 -24.45
CA GLU A 359 -28.46 4.13 -23.71
C GLU A 359 -29.13 5.09 -24.70
N LEU A 360 -30.41 5.28 -24.53
CA LEU A 360 -31.21 6.25 -25.29
C LEU A 360 -31.38 7.51 -24.46
N THR A 361 -30.93 8.63 -25.01
CA THR A 361 -31.05 9.96 -24.41
C THR A 361 -31.68 10.94 -25.39
N GLY A 362 -32.19 12.07 -24.90
CA GLY A 362 -32.83 13.10 -25.72
C GLY A 362 -34.34 12.89 -25.84
N GLU A 363 -34.92 13.35 -26.98
CA GLU A 363 -36.34 13.45 -27.21
C GLU A 363 -36.99 12.07 -27.59
N VAL A 364 -36.88 11.11 -26.69
CA VAL A 364 -37.57 9.83 -26.69
C VAL A 364 -38.54 9.75 -25.54
N LYS A 365 -39.67 9.05 -25.66
CA LYS A 365 -40.70 9.04 -24.62
C LYS A 365 -40.25 8.45 -23.30
N ASN A 366 -39.41 7.41 -23.34
CA ASN A 366 -38.82 6.80 -22.15
C ASN A 366 -37.29 6.72 -22.35
N PRO A 367 -36.53 7.75 -22.00
CA PRO A 367 -35.06 7.70 -22.04
C PRO A 367 -34.54 6.71 -21.00
N GLY A 368 -33.38 6.04 -21.29
CA GLY A 368 -32.77 5.08 -20.38
C GLY A 368 -31.99 4.00 -21.10
N ALA A 369 -31.51 3.00 -20.32
CA ALA A 369 -30.73 1.89 -20.80
C ALA A 369 -31.64 0.73 -21.26
N TYR A 370 -31.44 0.25 -22.48
CA TYR A 370 -32.22 -0.85 -23.11
C TYR A 370 -31.28 -2.00 -23.47
N SER A 371 -31.62 -3.22 -23.08
CA SER A 371 -30.89 -4.42 -23.50
C SER A 371 -31.10 -4.70 -24.98
N ILE A 372 -30.04 -5.08 -25.70
CA ILE A 372 -30.07 -5.44 -27.12
C ILE A 372 -30.09 -6.96 -27.23
N GLN A 373 -31.08 -7.50 -27.97
CA GLN A 373 -31.14 -8.91 -28.33
C GLN A 373 -30.50 -9.15 -29.71
N PRO A 374 -29.97 -10.36 -29.98
CA PRO A 374 -29.49 -10.69 -31.32
C PRO A 374 -30.60 -10.48 -32.38
N GLY A 375 -30.31 -9.64 -33.36
CA GLY A 375 -31.27 -9.28 -34.42
C GLY A 375 -32.04 -7.98 -34.19
N ASP A 376 -31.94 -7.36 -33.02
CA ASP A 376 -32.57 -6.06 -32.78
C ASP A 376 -31.98 -4.97 -33.68
N THR A 377 -32.85 -4.16 -34.21
CA THR A 377 -32.52 -2.92 -34.90
C THR A 377 -32.68 -1.72 -33.96
N ILE A 378 -32.13 -0.57 -34.36
CA ILE A 378 -32.32 0.69 -33.60
C ILE A 378 -33.83 1.04 -33.50
N LEU A 379 -34.62 0.70 -34.56
CA LEU A 379 -36.04 0.93 -34.57
C LEU A 379 -36.79 0.08 -33.53
N ASP A 380 -36.37 -1.17 -33.33
CA ASP A 380 -36.96 -2.05 -32.31
C ASP A 380 -36.72 -1.51 -30.90
N ILE A 381 -35.52 -1.01 -30.63
CA ILE A 381 -35.18 -0.41 -29.34
C ILE A 381 -35.97 0.90 -29.15
N LEU A 382 -36.08 1.72 -30.21
CA LEU A 382 -36.85 2.94 -30.14
C LEU A 382 -38.34 2.67 -29.89
N ASN A 383 -38.89 1.62 -30.52
CA ASN A 383 -40.26 1.21 -30.25
C ASN A 383 -40.47 0.72 -28.81
N ARG A 384 -39.49 0.02 -28.23
CA ARG A 384 -39.51 -0.35 -26.81
C ARG A 384 -39.44 0.88 -25.88
N ALA A 385 -38.77 1.94 -26.33
CA ALA A 385 -38.73 3.22 -25.62
C ALA A 385 -40.01 4.06 -25.81
N GLY A 386 -41.01 3.56 -26.53
CA GLY A 386 -42.28 4.25 -26.80
C GLY A 386 -42.23 5.24 -27.95
N GLY A 387 -41.12 5.28 -28.71
CA GLY A 387 -40.93 6.19 -29.84
C GLY A 387 -40.42 7.57 -29.45
N PHE A 388 -40.43 8.45 -30.45
CA PHE A 388 -40.00 9.86 -30.25
C PHE A 388 -41.09 10.69 -29.58
N THR A 389 -40.69 11.78 -28.94
CA THR A 389 -41.59 12.86 -28.51
C THR A 389 -42.00 13.73 -29.72
N ASP A 390 -42.99 14.58 -29.53
CA ASP A 390 -43.44 15.51 -30.59
C ASP A 390 -42.42 16.60 -30.93
N GLN A 391 -41.41 16.77 -30.09
CA GLN A 391 -40.31 17.75 -30.24
C GLN A 391 -39.07 17.14 -30.89
N ALA A 392 -39.06 15.84 -31.16
CA ALA A 392 -37.88 15.13 -31.64
C ALA A 392 -37.49 15.51 -33.07
N TYR A 393 -36.22 15.89 -33.26
CA TYR A 393 -35.62 16.08 -34.57
C TYR A 393 -34.79 14.85 -34.96
N PHE A 394 -35.43 13.85 -35.57
CA PHE A 394 -34.81 12.56 -35.86
C PHE A 394 -33.61 12.62 -36.81
N LYS A 395 -33.46 13.66 -37.66
CA LYS A 395 -32.27 13.89 -38.50
C LYS A 395 -31.05 14.34 -37.71
N GLY A 396 -31.25 14.81 -36.49
CA GLY A 396 -30.18 15.18 -35.54
C GLY A 396 -29.75 14.05 -34.64
N ALA A 397 -30.26 12.82 -34.84
CA ALA A 397 -29.84 11.68 -34.01
C ALA A 397 -28.37 11.33 -34.23
N VAL A 398 -27.64 11.16 -33.10
CA VAL A 398 -26.22 10.79 -33.09
C VAL A 398 -26.07 9.42 -32.46
N PHE A 399 -25.36 8.52 -33.13
CA PHE A 399 -25.06 7.19 -32.64
C PHE A 399 -23.60 7.10 -32.22
N LEU A 400 -23.37 6.94 -30.92
CA LEU A 400 -22.03 6.86 -30.32
C LEU A 400 -21.69 5.41 -29.96
N ARG A 401 -20.50 4.95 -30.34
CA ARG A 401 -19.96 3.67 -29.92
C ARG A 401 -18.74 3.92 -29.05
N LYS A 402 -18.84 3.64 -27.76
CA LYS A 402 -17.75 3.88 -26.78
C LYS A 402 -16.43 3.19 -27.19
N ASP A 403 -16.50 1.93 -27.65
CA ASP A 403 -15.31 1.16 -28.06
C ASP A 403 -14.64 1.76 -29.32
N VAL A 404 -15.45 2.21 -30.29
CA VAL A 404 -14.91 2.85 -31.49
C VAL A 404 -14.29 4.20 -31.17
N ALA A 405 -14.94 4.97 -30.30
CA ALA A 405 -14.41 6.26 -29.86
C ALA A 405 -13.07 6.10 -29.12
N LYS A 406 -12.94 5.09 -28.24
CA LYS A 406 -11.70 4.77 -27.56
C LYS A 406 -10.58 4.37 -28.53
N SER A 407 -10.89 3.49 -29.48
CA SER A 407 -9.93 3.07 -30.51
C SER A 407 -9.49 4.23 -31.40
N GLN A 408 -10.41 5.12 -31.77
CA GLN A 408 -10.10 6.33 -32.55
C GLN A 408 -9.22 7.29 -31.74
N LYS A 409 -9.52 7.50 -30.44
CA LYS A 409 -8.70 8.35 -29.56
C LYS A 409 -7.26 7.86 -29.54
N ILE A 410 -7.04 6.57 -29.28
CA ILE A 410 -5.69 5.95 -29.27
C ILE A 410 -4.99 6.11 -30.63
N ALA A 411 -5.73 5.96 -31.72
CA ALA A 411 -5.15 6.13 -33.06
C ALA A 411 -4.73 7.58 -33.32
N PHE A 412 -5.53 8.57 -32.89
CA PHE A 412 -5.18 9.99 -33.01
C PHE A 412 -4.01 10.38 -32.12
N GLU A 413 -3.94 9.86 -30.89
CA GLU A 413 -2.81 10.08 -29.98
C GLU A 413 -1.50 9.57 -30.60
N ARG A 414 -1.50 8.33 -31.13
CA ARG A 414 -0.34 7.79 -31.86
C ARG A 414 0.06 8.64 -33.07
N ALA A 415 -0.92 9.09 -33.83
CA ALA A 415 -0.63 9.93 -35.00
C ALA A 415 -0.08 11.31 -34.57
N ALA A 416 -0.49 11.85 -33.44
CA ALA A 416 0.06 13.07 -32.88
C ALA A 416 1.51 12.87 -32.43
N ASP A 417 1.81 11.78 -31.73
CA ASP A 417 3.17 11.43 -31.31
C ASP A 417 4.11 11.21 -32.51
N GLU A 418 3.65 10.54 -33.58
CA GLU A 418 4.41 10.38 -34.81
C GLU A 418 4.71 11.71 -35.51
N LEU A 419 3.74 12.63 -35.54
CA LEU A 419 3.90 13.97 -36.06
C LEU A 419 4.92 14.77 -35.26
N GLU A 420 4.82 14.73 -33.90
CA GLU A 420 5.76 15.40 -33.02
C GLU A 420 7.20 14.90 -33.23
N ASN A 421 7.39 13.58 -33.27
CA ASN A 421 8.68 12.96 -33.55
C ASN A 421 9.23 13.37 -34.95
N THR A 422 8.36 13.44 -35.97
CA THR A 422 8.75 13.86 -37.31
C THR A 422 9.19 15.32 -37.35
N ILE A 423 8.48 16.20 -36.61
CA ILE A 423 8.84 17.63 -36.48
C ILE A 423 10.19 17.79 -35.79
N VAL A 424 10.44 17.04 -34.70
CA VAL A 424 11.73 17.03 -34.00
C VAL A 424 12.86 16.57 -34.90
N ASP A 425 12.65 15.50 -35.70
CA ASP A 425 13.62 14.98 -36.66
C ASP A 425 13.95 15.98 -37.78
N VAL A 426 12.96 16.73 -38.27
CA VAL A 426 13.18 17.76 -39.29
C VAL A 426 13.97 18.93 -38.70
N ILE A 427 13.60 19.41 -37.50
CA ILE A 427 14.30 20.52 -36.85
C ILE A 427 15.75 20.14 -36.51
N THR A 428 15.99 18.91 -36.07
CA THR A 428 17.36 18.44 -35.75
C THR A 428 18.22 18.26 -37.00
N LYS A 429 17.65 17.87 -38.14
CA LYS A 429 18.40 17.78 -39.43
C LYS A 429 18.75 19.16 -39.99
N ASP A 430 17.82 20.10 -39.99
CA ASP A 430 18.09 21.45 -40.49
C ASP A 430 19.15 22.19 -39.63
N THR A 431 19.29 21.84 -38.35
CA THR A 431 20.30 22.41 -37.45
C THR A 431 21.70 21.83 -37.65
N ILE A 432 21.80 20.64 -38.25
CA ILE A 432 23.10 19.97 -38.54
C ILE A 432 23.67 20.38 -39.91
N ASP A 433 22.82 20.76 -40.84
CA ASP A 433 23.25 21.20 -42.20
C ASP A 433 23.70 22.66 -42.23
N GLU A 434 23.55 23.46 -41.17
CA GLU A 434 24.04 24.83 -41.03
C GLU A 434 25.36 24.96 -40.22
N ILE A 435 26.03 23.89 -39.82
CA ILE A 435 27.35 23.88 -39.16
C ILE A 435 28.40 23.24 -40.07
#